data_c0016c53c831533f65f5b01144409fd2
#
_entry.id   c0016c53c831533f65f5b01144409fd2
#
_cell.length_a   1.000
_cell.length_b   1.000
_cell.length_c   1.000
_cell.angle_alpha   90.00
_cell.angle_beta   90.00
_cell.angle_gamma   90.00
#
_symmetry.space_group_name_H-M   'P 1'
#
loop_
_entity.id
_entity.type
_entity.pdbx_description
1 polymer ?
#
loop_
_entity_poly.entity_id
_entity_poly.type
_entity_poly.pdbx_seq_one_letter_code
_entity_poly.pdbx_strand_id
1 'polypeptide(L)' 'MWLSLTDPGGDTIAINTDQIVALRPAAGGTTIHFFGMNPNAAITQVTEAISDILSMLGGS' A
#
# COMPACT_ATOMS: atom_id res chain seq x y z
N MET A 1 -5.32 -10.12 -5.98
CA MET A 1 -4.16 -10.61 -5.19
C MET A 1 -4.06 -9.84 -3.89
N TRP A 2 -3.71 -10.52 -2.82
CA TRP A 2 -3.58 -9.90 -1.50
C TRP A 2 -2.13 -9.84 -1.09
N LEU A 3 -1.70 -8.69 -0.55
CA LEU A 3 -0.37 -8.52 0.01
C LEU A 3 -0.48 -8.24 1.50
N SER A 4 0.48 -8.75 2.26
CA SER A 4 0.65 -8.41 3.68
C SER A 4 1.68 -7.31 3.79
N LEU A 5 1.28 -6.17 4.32
CA LEU A 5 2.15 -5.02 4.54
C LEU A 5 2.03 -4.59 6.00
N THR A 6 2.89 -3.68 6.42
CA THR A 6 2.95 -3.23 7.81
C THR A 6 2.52 -1.77 7.89
N ASP A 7 1.55 -1.47 8.75
CA ASP A 7 1.14 -0.10 8.97
C ASP A 7 2.13 0.64 9.88
N PRO A 8 2.02 1.99 10.00
CA PRO A 8 2.97 2.74 10.83
C PRO A 8 2.94 2.36 12.31
N GLY A 9 1.87 1.75 12.77
CA GLY A 9 1.77 1.27 14.15
C GLY A 9 2.42 -0.08 14.39
N GLY A 10 2.92 -0.73 13.33
CA GLY A 10 3.58 -2.02 13.43
C GLY A 10 2.67 -3.22 13.22
N ASP A 11 1.39 -2.99 12.92
CA ASP A 11 0.45 -4.08 12.66
C ASP A 11 0.54 -4.55 11.23
N THR A 12 0.33 -5.86 11.03
CA THR A 12 0.25 -6.42 9.68
C THR A 12 -1.15 -6.19 9.12
N ILE A 13 -1.21 -5.61 7.92
CA ILE A 13 -2.47 -5.39 7.22
C ILE A 13 -2.46 -6.13 5.90
N ALA A 14 -3.63 -6.62 5.48
CA ALA A 14 -3.79 -7.27 4.19
C ALA A 14 -4.44 -6.29 3.22
N ILE A 15 -3.84 -6.14 2.05
CA ILE A 15 -4.27 -5.17 1.05
C ILE A 15 -4.61 -5.91 -0.23
N ASN A 16 -5.79 -5.62 -0.78
CA ASN A 16 -6.18 -6.16 -2.08
C ASN A 16 -5.57 -5.28 -3.17
N THR A 17 -4.58 -5.83 -3.87
CA THR A 17 -3.83 -5.07 -4.87
C THR A 17 -4.67 -4.71 -6.09
N ASP A 18 -5.77 -5.40 -6.33
CA ASP A 18 -6.66 -5.07 -7.45
C ASP A 18 -7.35 -3.72 -7.27
N GLN A 19 -7.36 -3.19 -6.05
CA GLN A 19 -7.99 -1.92 -5.74
C GLN A 19 -6.99 -0.76 -5.68
N ILE A 20 -5.71 -1.02 -5.90
CA ILE A 20 -4.68 0.02 -5.85
C ILE A 20 -4.71 0.81 -7.16
N VAL A 21 -4.78 2.13 -7.06
CA VAL A 21 -4.70 3.01 -8.23
C VAL A 21 -3.38 3.76 -8.30
N ALA A 22 -2.71 4.00 -7.19
CA ALA A 22 -1.43 4.71 -7.17
C ALA A 22 -0.66 4.39 -5.92
N LEU A 23 0.66 4.42 -6.03
CA LEU A 23 1.60 4.33 -4.92
C LEU A 23 2.47 5.58 -4.94
N ARG A 24 2.66 6.20 -3.79
CA ARG A 24 3.51 7.39 -3.68
C ARG A 24 4.53 7.19 -2.57
N PRO A 25 5.78 7.57 -2.79
CA PRO A 25 6.77 7.52 -1.72
C PRO A 25 6.37 8.51 -0.62
N ALA A 26 6.61 8.11 0.61
CA ALA A 26 6.33 8.93 1.78
C ALA A 26 7.46 8.79 2.78
N ALA A 27 7.54 9.71 3.72
CA ALA A 27 8.51 9.61 4.80
C ALA A 27 8.24 8.33 5.59
N GLY A 28 9.22 7.44 5.66
CA GLY A 28 9.09 6.20 6.39
C GLY A 28 8.37 5.07 5.67
N GLY A 29 8.07 5.24 4.37
CA GLY A 29 7.42 4.15 3.65
C GLY A 29 6.70 4.60 2.39
N THR A 30 5.47 4.15 2.22
CA THR A 30 4.68 4.40 1.03
C THR A 30 3.25 4.77 1.40
N THR A 31 2.68 5.70 0.65
CA THR A 31 1.25 6.01 0.71
C THR A 31 0.56 5.28 -0.44
N ILE A 32 -0.46 4.50 -0.11
CA ILE A 32 -1.21 3.70 -1.08
C ILE A 32 -2.57 4.34 -1.29
N HIS A 33 -2.89 4.61 -2.55
CA HIS A 33 -4.19 5.15 -2.94
C HIS A 33 -5.01 4.03 -3.56
N PHE A 34 -6.23 3.84 -3.04
CA PHE A 34 -7.14 2.80 -3.51
C PHE A 34 -8.27 3.43 -4.31
N PHE A 35 -8.88 2.62 -5.16
CA PHE A 35 -10.13 3.00 -5.80
C PHE A 35 -11.23 3.06 -4.73
N GLY A 36 -11.95 4.18 -4.68
CA GLY A 36 -13.02 4.35 -3.71
C GLY A 36 -13.78 5.63 -3.92
N MET A 37 -15.00 5.69 -3.41
CA MET A 37 -15.87 6.85 -3.55
C MET A 37 -15.52 7.97 -2.57
N ASN A 38 -14.89 7.63 -1.47
CA ASN A 38 -14.46 8.59 -0.46
C ASN A 38 -12.92 8.70 -0.50
N PRO A 39 -12.36 9.79 -1.02
CA PRO A 39 -10.90 9.92 -1.13
C PRO A 39 -10.17 9.80 0.20
N ASN A 40 -10.78 10.26 1.30
CA ASN A 40 -10.13 10.20 2.61
C ASN A 40 -10.07 8.77 3.15
N ALA A 41 -11.03 7.94 2.80
CA ALA A 41 -11.07 6.55 3.23
C ALA A 41 -10.27 5.63 2.30
N ALA A 42 -9.82 6.15 1.16
CA ALA A 42 -9.15 5.37 0.13
C ALA A 42 -7.63 5.53 0.16
N ILE A 43 -7.07 5.96 1.29
CA ILE A 43 -5.64 6.18 1.45
C ILE A 43 -5.15 5.40 2.67
N THR A 44 -4.05 4.67 2.50
CA THR A 44 -3.42 3.91 3.59
C THR A 44 -1.92 4.12 3.52
N GLN A 45 -1.27 4.24 4.67
CA GLN A 45 0.18 4.31 4.75
C GLN A 45 0.75 3.00 5.26
N VAL A 46 1.91 2.61 4.70
CA VAL A 46 2.63 1.43 5.11
C VAL A 46 4.12 1.76 5.28
N THR A 47 4.84 0.93 6.02
CA THR A 47 6.25 1.16 6.28
C THR A 47 7.16 0.62 5.19
N GLU A 48 6.68 -0.27 4.34
CA GLU A 48 7.47 -0.82 3.24
C GLU A 48 7.79 0.25 2.21
N ALA A 49 8.99 0.20 1.65
CA ALA A 49 9.38 1.12 0.59
C ALA A 49 8.61 0.79 -0.70
N ILE A 50 8.41 1.83 -1.54
CA ILE A 50 7.66 1.63 -2.79
C ILE A 50 8.34 0.60 -3.69
N SER A 51 9.67 0.54 -3.71
CA SER A 51 10.40 -0.45 -4.51
C SER A 51 10.11 -1.87 -4.03
N ASP A 52 9.98 -2.08 -2.72
CA ASP A 52 9.66 -3.40 -2.18
C ASP A 52 8.25 -3.81 -2.59
N ILE A 53 7.31 -2.88 -2.52
CA ILE A 53 5.92 -3.16 -2.91
C ILE A 53 5.85 -3.49 -4.41
N LEU A 54 6.54 -2.72 -5.23
CA LEU A 54 6.56 -2.97 -6.67
C LEU A 54 7.16 -4.34 -7.00
N SER A 55 8.18 -4.76 -6.29
CA SER A 55 8.77 -6.09 -6.47
C SER A 55 7.75 -7.18 -6.14
N MET A 56 6.99 -7.01 -5.07
CA MET A 56 5.96 -7.98 -4.69
C MET A 56 4.86 -8.04 -5.74
N LEU A 57 4.45 -6.90 -6.28
CA LEU A 57 3.40 -6.83 -7.30
C LEU A 57 3.86 -7.41 -8.63
N GLY A 58 5.12 -7.21 -8.96
CA GLY A 58 5.67 -7.66 -10.23
C GLY A 58 5.84 -9.18 -10.32
N GLY A 59 5.79 -9.88 -9.21
CA GLY A 59 5.88 -11.34 -9.20
C GLY A 59 7.25 -11.87 -9.63
N SER A 60 8.26 -11.06 -9.56
CA SER A 60 9.59 -11.43 -10.02
C SER A 60 10.61 -11.28 -8.92
#